data_969e1f8154909c51ac34fab83fa6731d
#
_entry.id   969e1f8154909c51ac34fab83fa6731d
#
_cell.length_a   1.000
_cell.length_b   1.000
_cell.length_c   1.000
_cell.angle_alpha   90.00
_cell.angle_beta   90.00
_cell.angle_gamma   90.00
#
_symmetry.space_group_name_H-M   'P 1'
#
loop_
_entity.id
_entity.type
_entity.pdbx_description
1 polymer ?
#
loop_
_entity_poly.entity_id
_entity_poly.type
_entity_poly.pdbx_seq_one_letter_code
_entity_poly.pdbx_strand_id
1 'polypeptide(L)'
;MARLAYLGTPQMAVPPLRALVEAGHDIVLCVTRPDRRRGRGGQTTPNPVKEAALRLGIPVSQQMNDLIGVDAELAVVVAFGRIIPSSVLNELPMVNVHFSLLPRWRGAAPVERAILAGDAETGVSLMKVAEGLDTGDVYAVRRVPVDADITLSDLRARLVDTACDLLVDTLKDGLKGLPEAVPQRGDVTMAEKITKEDLHLDWTEPAEQLHRVVRLEHAWTTFRGRRLGVLEAQVGETQPDHNHVAPGTLVGSSVVTGAGILELRRVQPESRSPMSADEWLRGVRPAVNERLGTD
;
A
#
# COMPACT_ATOMS: atom_id res chain seq x y z
N MET A 1 -29.01 10.44 -1.09
CA MET A 1 -28.81 9.79 0.22
C MET A 1 -29.13 8.30 0.05
N ALA A 2 -28.19 7.42 0.36
CA ALA A 2 -28.31 5.99 0.17
C ALA A 2 -28.03 5.26 1.50
N ARG A 3 -28.63 4.10 1.70
CA ARG A 3 -28.35 3.20 2.84
C ARG A 3 -27.29 2.20 2.41
N LEU A 4 -26.12 2.26 3.06
CA LEU A 4 -24.94 1.51 2.68
C LEU A 4 -24.45 0.62 3.83
N ALA A 5 -23.88 -0.54 3.50
CA ALA A 5 -23.00 -1.27 4.38
C ALA A 5 -21.54 -0.91 4.04
N TYR A 6 -20.64 -1.02 5.02
CA TYR A 6 -19.23 -0.74 4.82
C TYR A 6 -18.34 -1.89 5.30
N LEU A 7 -17.36 -2.31 4.51
CA LEU A 7 -16.41 -3.35 4.86
C LEU A 7 -14.98 -2.79 4.78
N GLY A 8 -14.25 -2.81 5.89
CA GLY A 8 -12.88 -2.32 5.91
C GLY A 8 -12.16 -2.73 7.19
N THR A 9 -10.83 -2.59 7.22
CA THR A 9 -10.06 -2.96 8.41
C THR A 9 -8.92 -1.99 8.73
N PRO A 10 -7.96 -1.69 7.81
CA PRO A 10 -6.78 -0.88 8.11
C PRO A 10 -7.10 0.62 8.12
N GLN A 11 -6.10 1.40 8.56
CA GLN A 11 -6.20 2.86 8.65
C GLN A 11 -6.62 3.52 7.33
N MET A 12 -6.13 3.01 6.20
CA MET A 12 -6.47 3.56 4.87
C MET A 12 -7.94 3.42 4.48
N ALA A 13 -8.70 2.55 5.16
CA ALA A 13 -10.13 2.40 4.95
C ALA A 13 -10.99 3.35 5.85
N VAL A 14 -10.36 4.16 6.70
CA VAL A 14 -11.08 5.11 7.56
C VAL A 14 -11.53 6.38 6.79
N PRO A 15 -10.69 7.05 5.99
CA PRO A 15 -11.12 8.22 5.24
C PRO A 15 -12.30 7.95 4.28
N PRO A 16 -12.32 6.87 3.48
CA PRO A 16 -13.47 6.55 2.64
C PRO A 16 -14.79 6.35 3.41
N LEU A 17 -14.73 5.71 4.60
CA LEU A 17 -15.91 5.59 5.47
C LEU A 17 -16.45 6.97 5.89
N ARG A 18 -15.55 7.85 6.31
CA ARG A 18 -15.93 9.23 6.71
C ARG A 18 -16.49 10.03 5.54
N ALA A 19 -15.84 9.96 4.38
CA ALA A 19 -16.29 10.67 3.19
C ALA A 19 -17.72 10.30 2.79
N LEU A 20 -18.09 9.00 2.89
CA LEU A 20 -19.46 8.56 2.63
C LEU A 20 -20.45 9.12 3.66
N VAL A 21 -20.11 9.13 4.94
CA VAL A 21 -20.95 9.72 6.00
C VAL A 21 -21.10 11.24 5.80
N GLU A 22 -20.03 11.95 5.52
CA GLU A 22 -20.01 13.39 5.26
C GLU A 22 -20.78 13.76 4.00
N ALA A 23 -20.80 12.87 2.99
CA ALA A 23 -21.64 13.00 1.80
C ALA A 23 -23.12 12.74 2.05
N GLY A 24 -23.51 12.40 3.29
CA GLY A 24 -24.89 12.23 3.72
C GLY A 24 -25.46 10.83 3.48
N HIS A 25 -24.62 9.83 3.25
CA HIS A 25 -25.08 8.43 3.20
C HIS A 25 -25.30 7.87 4.61
N ASP A 26 -26.30 6.99 4.75
CA ASP A 26 -26.59 6.26 5.99
C ASP A 26 -25.80 4.94 5.99
N ILE A 27 -24.77 4.83 6.81
CA ILE A 27 -24.01 3.58 6.97
C ILE A 27 -24.67 2.73 8.04
N VAL A 28 -25.49 1.80 7.61
CA VAL A 28 -26.35 0.99 8.52
C VAL A 28 -25.58 -0.11 9.24
N LEU A 29 -24.47 -0.60 8.67
CA LEU A 29 -23.62 -1.61 9.27
C LEU A 29 -22.17 -1.47 8.75
N CYS A 30 -21.21 -1.54 9.68
CA CYS A 30 -19.80 -1.64 9.36
C CYS A 30 -19.27 -3.02 9.73
N VAL A 31 -18.74 -3.77 8.76
CA VAL A 31 -18.14 -5.10 9.00
C VAL A 31 -16.62 -4.98 8.96
N THR A 32 -15.96 -5.44 10.03
CA THR A 32 -14.52 -5.41 10.15
C THR A 32 -13.93 -6.78 10.44
N ARG A 33 -12.63 -6.94 10.29
CA ARG A 33 -11.95 -8.13 10.80
C ARG A 33 -11.93 -8.11 12.34
N PRO A 34 -11.82 -9.28 12.98
CA PRO A 34 -11.62 -9.36 14.42
C PRO A 34 -10.43 -8.53 14.90
N ASP A 35 -10.57 -7.97 16.10
CA ASP A 35 -9.50 -7.24 16.76
C ASP A 35 -8.29 -8.15 16.96
N ARG A 36 -7.10 -7.60 16.84
CA ARG A 36 -5.85 -8.33 17.04
C ARG A 36 -5.10 -7.78 18.25
N ARG A 37 -4.37 -8.64 18.91
CA ARG A 37 -3.40 -8.24 19.94
C ARG A 37 -2.33 -7.37 19.29
N ARG A 38 -2.11 -6.17 19.80
CA ARG A 38 -1.07 -5.24 19.34
C ARG A 38 -0.12 -4.91 20.49
N GLY A 39 1.17 -4.80 20.17
CA GLY A 39 2.21 -4.41 21.11
C GLY A 39 2.64 -5.51 22.08
N ARG A 40 3.70 -5.23 22.87
CA ARG A 40 4.33 -6.15 23.83
C ARG A 40 3.44 -6.49 25.05
N GLY A 41 2.35 -5.75 25.29
CA GLY A 41 1.44 -5.93 26.45
C GLY A 41 0.25 -6.84 26.19
N GLY A 42 0.06 -7.38 24.99
CA GLY A 42 -1.00 -8.35 24.71
C GLY A 42 -2.46 -7.84 24.77
N GLN A 43 -2.69 -6.54 24.95
CA GLN A 43 -4.03 -5.97 24.94
C GLN A 43 -4.63 -6.02 23.54
N THR A 44 -5.89 -6.44 23.45
CA THR A 44 -6.65 -6.41 22.21
C THR A 44 -7.15 -5.00 21.98
N THR A 45 -6.69 -4.35 20.92
CA THR A 45 -7.15 -3.01 20.54
C THR A 45 -8.08 -3.10 19.33
N PRO A 46 -9.15 -2.28 19.29
CA PRO A 46 -9.98 -2.18 18.11
C PRO A 46 -9.15 -1.87 16.87
N ASN A 47 -9.56 -2.43 15.72
CA ASN A 47 -8.94 -2.00 14.47
C ASN A 47 -9.40 -0.58 14.10
N PRO A 48 -8.66 0.16 13.24
CA PRO A 48 -8.95 1.57 12.95
C PRO A 48 -10.38 1.82 12.42
N VAL A 49 -10.90 0.95 11.58
CA VAL A 49 -12.25 1.10 11.03
C VAL A 49 -13.30 0.88 12.10
N LYS A 50 -13.16 -0.13 12.96
CA LYS A 50 -14.06 -0.34 14.11
C LYS A 50 -14.10 0.88 15.02
N GLU A 51 -12.93 1.42 15.35
CA GLU A 51 -12.82 2.60 16.21
C GLU A 51 -13.52 3.82 15.57
N ALA A 52 -13.30 4.04 14.27
CA ALA A 52 -13.96 5.13 13.54
C ALA A 52 -15.46 4.95 13.44
N ALA A 53 -15.96 3.74 13.14
CA ALA A 53 -17.38 3.44 13.04
C ALA A 53 -18.09 3.66 14.38
N LEU A 54 -17.51 3.19 15.50
CA LEU A 54 -18.08 3.41 16.83
C LEU A 54 -18.17 4.90 17.19
N ARG A 55 -17.14 5.72 16.83
CA ARG A 55 -17.20 7.17 17.04
C ARG A 55 -18.27 7.87 16.21
N LEU A 56 -18.61 7.33 15.05
CA LEU A 56 -19.67 7.81 14.18
C LEU A 56 -21.06 7.29 14.56
N GLY A 57 -21.16 6.46 15.60
CA GLY A 57 -22.43 5.83 16.02
C GLY A 57 -22.92 4.71 15.08
N ILE A 58 -22.03 4.20 14.21
CA ILE A 58 -22.36 3.15 13.24
C ILE A 58 -22.29 1.78 13.92
N PRO A 59 -23.30 0.91 13.76
CA PRO A 59 -23.26 -0.47 14.22
C PRO A 59 -22.09 -1.24 13.62
N VAL A 60 -21.37 -2.03 14.43
CA VAL A 60 -20.19 -2.79 13.98
C VAL A 60 -20.37 -4.27 14.18
N SER A 61 -20.05 -5.06 13.15
CA SER A 61 -19.95 -6.52 13.23
C SER A 61 -18.57 -7.03 12.79
N GLN A 62 -18.26 -8.25 13.19
CA GLN A 62 -17.09 -9.00 12.73
C GLN A 62 -17.51 -10.24 11.90
N GLN A 63 -18.82 -10.43 11.74
CA GLN A 63 -19.41 -11.55 11.03
C GLN A 63 -19.96 -11.08 9.67
N MET A 64 -19.50 -11.70 8.58
CA MET A 64 -19.98 -11.34 7.23
C MET A 64 -21.44 -11.72 7.02
N ASN A 65 -21.92 -12.76 7.71
CA ASN A 65 -23.32 -13.19 7.59
C ASN A 65 -24.33 -12.16 8.11
N ASP A 66 -23.90 -11.19 8.93
CA ASP A 66 -24.75 -10.09 9.39
C ASP A 66 -25.08 -9.10 8.26
N LEU A 67 -24.45 -9.25 7.09
CA LEU A 67 -24.83 -8.54 5.86
C LEU A 67 -26.04 -9.14 5.16
N ILE A 68 -26.41 -10.39 5.49
CA ILE A 68 -27.59 -11.05 4.93
C ILE A 68 -28.84 -10.45 5.58
N GLY A 69 -29.73 -9.89 4.76
CA GLY A 69 -30.96 -9.24 5.24
C GLY A 69 -30.73 -7.86 5.89
N VAL A 70 -29.51 -7.30 5.83
CA VAL A 70 -29.28 -5.91 6.25
C VAL A 70 -30.03 -4.96 5.33
N ASP A 71 -30.64 -3.93 5.90
CA ASP A 71 -31.39 -2.94 5.15
C ASP A 71 -30.45 -1.90 4.49
N ALA A 72 -29.61 -2.40 3.57
CA ALA A 72 -28.70 -1.63 2.73
C ALA A 72 -28.92 -1.95 1.26
N GLU A 73 -28.81 -0.96 0.40
CA GLU A 73 -28.91 -1.16 -1.07
C GLU A 73 -27.59 -1.57 -1.72
N LEU A 74 -26.46 -1.29 -1.05
CA LEU A 74 -25.12 -1.54 -1.56
C LEU A 74 -24.13 -1.66 -0.40
N ALA A 75 -23.10 -2.49 -0.56
CA ALA A 75 -21.95 -2.48 0.33
C ALA A 75 -20.71 -1.90 -0.35
N VAL A 76 -19.93 -1.10 0.39
CA VAL A 76 -18.65 -0.54 -0.04
C VAL A 76 -17.53 -1.28 0.68
N VAL A 77 -16.62 -1.84 -0.09
CA VAL A 77 -15.48 -2.63 0.39
C VAL A 77 -14.19 -1.84 0.17
N VAL A 78 -13.41 -1.63 1.23
CA VAL A 78 -12.10 -0.96 1.14
C VAL A 78 -11.08 -1.72 1.99
N ALA A 79 -10.08 -2.32 1.36
CA ALA A 79 -9.00 -3.03 2.05
C ALA A 79 -9.49 -3.98 3.18
N PHE A 80 -10.53 -4.74 2.95
CA PHE A 80 -11.14 -5.63 3.95
C PHE A 80 -10.26 -6.86 4.25
N GLY A 81 -9.59 -7.39 3.22
CA GLY A 81 -8.60 -8.46 3.35
C GLY A 81 -9.18 -9.84 3.71
N ARG A 82 -10.43 -10.10 3.35
CA ARG A 82 -11.09 -11.42 3.41
C ARG A 82 -11.88 -11.65 2.13
N ILE A 83 -11.95 -12.91 1.72
CA ILE A 83 -12.85 -13.33 0.64
C ILE A 83 -14.28 -13.25 1.15
N ILE A 84 -15.17 -12.67 0.37
CA ILE A 84 -16.61 -12.54 0.67
C ILE A 84 -17.30 -13.77 0.09
N PRO A 85 -18.06 -14.53 0.92
CA PRO A 85 -18.74 -15.72 0.44
C PRO A 85 -19.83 -15.41 -0.60
N SER A 86 -20.03 -16.32 -1.55
CA SER A 86 -21.08 -16.19 -2.57
C SER A 86 -22.47 -16.02 -1.96
N SER A 87 -22.74 -16.63 -0.81
CA SER A 87 -24.01 -16.46 -0.08
C SER A 87 -24.29 -15.01 0.32
N VAL A 88 -23.25 -14.23 0.60
CA VAL A 88 -23.37 -12.81 0.93
C VAL A 88 -23.43 -11.95 -0.35
N LEU A 89 -22.63 -12.29 -1.37
CA LEU A 89 -22.60 -11.57 -2.64
C LEU A 89 -23.94 -11.66 -3.40
N ASN A 90 -24.68 -12.76 -3.25
CA ASN A 90 -25.96 -12.96 -3.89
C ASN A 90 -27.10 -12.12 -3.24
N GLU A 91 -26.93 -11.72 -1.98
CA GLU A 91 -27.95 -10.97 -1.23
C GLU A 91 -27.73 -9.45 -1.31
N LEU A 92 -26.48 -9.00 -1.36
CA LEU A 92 -26.13 -7.58 -1.31
C LEU A 92 -25.13 -7.24 -2.40
N PRO A 93 -25.47 -6.37 -3.37
CA PRO A 93 -24.51 -5.85 -4.33
C PRO A 93 -23.33 -5.17 -3.62
N MET A 94 -22.12 -5.35 -4.14
CA MET A 94 -20.92 -4.78 -3.51
C MET A 94 -20.02 -4.12 -4.53
N VAL A 95 -19.44 -2.98 -4.14
CA VAL A 95 -18.36 -2.32 -4.86
C VAL A 95 -17.09 -2.37 -4.03
N ASN A 96 -15.96 -2.57 -4.68
CA ASN A 96 -14.65 -2.56 -4.04
C ASN A 96 -13.79 -1.43 -4.59
N VAL A 97 -13.15 -0.70 -3.68
CA VAL A 97 -12.11 0.27 -4.02
C VAL A 97 -10.79 -0.48 -4.13
N HIS A 98 -10.27 -0.57 -5.34
CA HIS A 98 -8.99 -1.18 -5.62
C HIS A 98 -7.95 -0.13 -5.99
N PHE A 99 -6.77 -0.17 -5.36
CA PHE A 99 -5.75 0.86 -5.47
C PHE A 99 -4.79 0.60 -6.64
N SER A 100 -5.35 0.32 -7.83
CA SER A 100 -4.64 0.25 -9.10
C SER A 100 -5.56 0.55 -10.28
N LEU A 101 -4.98 0.65 -11.46
CA LEU A 101 -5.68 0.70 -12.75
C LEU A 101 -5.91 -0.73 -13.24
N LEU A 102 -7.02 -1.36 -12.84
CA LEU A 102 -7.35 -2.72 -13.24
C LEU A 102 -7.45 -2.87 -14.77
N PRO A 103 -6.98 -4.00 -15.33
CA PRO A 103 -6.59 -5.27 -14.69
C PRO A 103 -5.14 -5.35 -14.17
N ARG A 104 -4.38 -4.23 -14.22
CA ARG A 104 -3.03 -4.20 -13.67
C ARG A 104 -3.07 -4.23 -12.15
N TRP A 105 -2.22 -5.06 -11.55
CA TRP A 105 -2.04 -5.20 -10.10
C TRP A 105 -3.28 -5.69 -9.34
N ARG A 106 -3.96 -6.75 -9.83
CA ARG A 106 -4.94 -7.49 -9.02
C ARG A 106 -4.26 -8.10 -7.80
N GLY A 107 -4.83 -7.98 -6.62
CA GLY A 107 -4.33 -8.64 -5.41
C GLY A 107 -4.03 -7.71 -4.24
N ALA A 108 -3.09 -8.12 -3.38
CA ALA A 108 -2.99 -7.60 -2.02
C ALA A 108 -2.11 -6.35 -1.84
N ALA A 109 -1.17 -6.09 -2.76
CA ALA A 109 -0.17 -5.02 -2.62
C ALA A 109 0.00 -4.18 -3.91
N PRO A 110 -1.10 -3.65 -4.51
CA PRO A 110 -1.05 -2.97 -5.80
C PRO A 110 -0.18 -1.70 -5.79
N VAL A 111 -0.19 -0.94 -4.71
CA VAL A 111 0.56 0.32 -4.59
C VAL A 111 2.06 0.06 -4.54
N GLU A 112 2.47 -0.92 -3.73
CA GLU A 112 3.86 -1.33 -3.61
C GLU A 112 4.41 -1.89 -4.92
N ARG A 113 3.63 -2.73 -5.60
CA ARG A 113 4.03 -3.33 -6.88
C ARG A 113 4.14 -2.28 -7.99
N ALA A 114 3.29 -1.26 -8.00
CA ALA A 114 3.42 -0.13 -8.92
C ALA A 114 4.73 0.64 -8.72
N ILE A 115 5.13 0.90 -7.47
CA ILE A 115 6.42 1.54 -7.14
C ILE A 115 7.58 0.66 -7.59
N LEU A 116 7.59 -0.63 -7.23
CA LEU A 116 8.67 -1.56 -7.57
C LEU A 116 8.84 -1.75 -9.07
N ALA A 117 7.75 -1.79 -9.82
CA ALA A 117 7.78 -1.89 -11.28
C ALA A 117 8.23 -0.59 -11.95
N GLY A 118 8.22 0.55 -11.24
CA GLY A 118 8.53 1.84 -11.81
C GLY A 118 7.44 2.36 -12.73
N ASP A 119 6.19 2.06 -12.41
CA ASP A 119 5.05 2.59 -13.15
C ASP A 119 5.05 4.12 -13.08
N ALA A 120 4.84 4.80 -14.21
CA ALA A 120 4.73 6.25 -14.26
C ALA A 120 3.37 6.75 -13.74
N GLU A 121 2.36 5.89 -13.76
CA GLU A 121 1.02 6.16 -13.23
C GLU A 121 0.42 4.91 -12.57
N THR A 122 -0.44 5.14 -11.60
CA THR A 122 -1.33 4.15 -11.01
C THR A 122 -2.72 4.78 -10.86
N GLY A 123 -3.56 4.30 -9.96
CA GLY A 123 -4.85 4.93 -9.74
C GLY A 123 -5.75 4.16 -8.80
N VAL A 124 -7.01 4.51 -8.84
CA VAL A 124 -8.08 3.86 -8.09
C VAL A 124 -9.15 3.37 -9.06
N SER A 125 -9.51 2.11 -8.94
CA SER A 125 -10.64 1.51 -9.66
C SER A 125 -11.78 1.20 -8.69
N LEU A 126 -12.97 1.69 -8.96
CA LEU A 126 -14.19 1.26 -8.30
C LEU A 126 -14.79 0.12 -9.12
N MET A 127 -14.81 -1.08 -8.57
CA MET A 127 -15.21 -2.29 -9.28
C MET A 127 -16.32 -3.04 -8.57
N LYS A 128 -17.09 -3.82 -9.31
CA LYS A 128 -18.03 -4.81 -8.79
C LYS A 128 -17.26 -5.92 -8.08
N VAL A 129 -17.70 -6.32 -6.88
CA VAL A 129 -17.14 -7.51 -6.23
C VAL A 129 -17.67 -8.75 -6.92
N ALA A 130 -16.79 -9.65 -7.31
CA ALA A 130 -17.07 -10.94 -7.93
C ALA A 130 -16.35 -12.07 -7.17
N GLU A 131 -16.60 -13.33 -7.51
CA GLU A 131 -15.96 -14.49 -6.86
C GLU A 131 -14.45 -14.54 -7.07
N GLY A 132 -13.96 -14.09 -8.22
CA GLY A 132 -12.53 -14.04 -8.53
C GLY A 132 -11.83 -12.84 -7.86
N LEU A 133 -10.55 -12.99 -7.55
CA LEU A 133 -9.76 -11.93 -6.94
C LEU A 133 -9.62 -10.74 -7.89
N ASP A 134 -10.27 -9.64 -7.55
CA ASP A 134 -10.28 -8.36 -8.27
C ASP A 134 -10.60 -8.50 -9.78
N THR A 135 -11.51 -9.42 -10.13
CA THR A 135 -11.89 -9.72 -11.51
C THR A 135 -13.18 -9.05 -11.99
N GLY A 136 -13.93 -8.43 -11.09
CA GLY A 136 -15.20 -7.82 -11.42
C GLY A 136 -15.08 -6.63 -12.38
N ASP A 137 -16.20 -6.33 -13.06
CA ASP A 137 -16.28 -5.20 -13.96
C ASP A 137 -16.08 -3.87 -13.22
N VAL A 138 -15.55 -2.88 -13.93
CA VAL A 138 -15.16 -1.59 -13.36
C VAL A 138 -16.22 -0.54 -13.66
N TYR A 139 -16.71 0.14 -12.61
CA TYR A 139 -17.66 1.24 -12.70
C TYR A 139 -16.98 2.57 -13.03
N ALA A 140 -15.86 2.85 -12.38
CA ALA A 140 -15.16 4.11 -12.53
C ALA A 140 -13.68 3.97 -12.20
N VAL A 141 -12.85 4.84 -12.78
CA VAL A 141 -11.39 4.86 -12.58
C VAL A 141 -10.92 6.30 -12.42
N ARG A 142 -9.96 6.53 -11.53
CA ARG A 142 -9.15 7.77 -11.48
C ARG A 142 -7.67 7.45 -11.52
N ARG A 143 -6.95 8.14 -12.40
CA ARG A 143 -5.51 8.00 -12.58
C ARG A 143 -4.76 8.91 -11.62
N VAL A 144 -3.61 8.45 -11.15
CA VAL A 144 -2.72 9.17 -10.23
C VAL A 144 -1.28 9.01 -10.74
N PRO A 145 -0.54 10.10 -10.98
CA PRO A 145 0.86 10.01 -11.36
C PRO A 145 1.70 9.46 -10.20
N VAL A 146 2.74 8.69 -10.55
CA VAL A 146 3.73 8.17 -9.61
C VAL A 146 5.03 8.90 -9.84
N ASP A 147 5.27 9.93 -9.03
CA ASP A 147 6.51 10.72 -9.12
C ASP A 147 7.75 9.86 -8.81
N ALA A 148 8.89 10.20 -9.40
CA ALA A 148 10.13 9.40 -9.30
C ALA A 148 10.58 9.15 -7.85
N ASP A 149 10.32 10.09 -6.95
CA ASP A 149 10.76 10.04 -5.55
C ASP A 149 9.60 9.86 -4.54
N ILE A 150 8.36 9.67 -5.03
CA ILE A 150 7.20 9.53 -4.12
C ILE A 150 7.37 8.30 -3.23
N THR A 151 7.20 8.47 -1.92
CA THR A 151 7.24 7.35 -0.96
C THR A 151 5.95 6.53 -1.01
N LEU A 152 5.99 5.32 -0.46
CA LEU A 152 4.81 4.48 -0.32
C LEU A 152 3.72 5.16 0.52
N SER A 153 4.11 5.81 1.62
CA SER A 153 3.19 6.54 2.49
C SER A 153 2.48 7.68 1.75
N ASP A 154 3.23 8.48 0.99
CA ASP A 154 2.68 9.62 0.25
C ASP A 154 1.78 9.18 -0.91
N LEU A 155 2.20 8.14 -1.65
CA LEU A 155 1.39 7.60 -2.73
C LEU A 155 0.08 7.00 -2.20
N ARG A 156 0.14 6.28 -1.08
CA ARG A 156 -1.07 5.75 -0.41
C ARG A 156 -2.00 6.85 0.04
N ALA A 157 -1.48 7.92 0.64
CA ALA A 157 -2.30 9.06 1.05
C ALA A 157 -3.01 9.69 -0.16
N ARG A 158 -2.28 9.97 -1.24
CA ARG A 158 -2.83 10.50 -2.49
C ARG A 158 -3.90 9.59 -3.10
N LEU A 159 -3.68 8.28 -3.10
CA LEU A 159 -4.65 7.30 -3.60
C LEU A 159 -5.90 7.20 -2.71
N VAL A 160 -5.75 7.32 -1.39
CA VAL A 160 -6.89 7.33 -0.45
C VAL A 160 -7.76 8.57 -0.66
N ASP A 161 -7.15 9.75 -0.82
CA ASP A 161 -7.90 10.98 -1.11
C ASP A 161 -8.64 10.85 -2.45
N THR A 162 -7.95 10.34 -3.49
CA THR A 162 -8.55 10.05 -4.80
C THR A 162 -9.72 9.06 -4.70
N ALA A 163 -9.60 8.07 -3.83
CA ALA A 163 -10.65 7.08 -3.59
C ALA A 163 -11.87 7.70 -2.90
N CYS A 164 -11.67 8.60 -1.94
CA CYS A 164 -12.76 9.34 -1.29
C CYS A 164 -13.57 10.14 -2.32
N ASP A 165 -12.90 10.91 -3.15
CA ASP A 165 -13.54 11.70 -4.20
C ASP A 165 -14.27 10.80 -5.21
N LEU A 166 -13.62 9.71 -5.66
CA LEU A 166 -14.23 8.77 -6.61
C LEU A 166 -15.50 8.12 -6.06
N LEU A 167 -15.47 7.72 -4.77
CA LEU A 167 -16.62 7.13 -4.10
C LEU A 167 -17.79 8.11 -3.98
N VAL A 168 -17.52 9.33 -3.49
CA VAL A 168 -18.54 10.36 -3.30
C VAL A 168 -19.19 10.72 -4.63
N ASP A 169 -18.40 10.96 -5.66
CA ASP A 169 -18.92 11.31 -6.99
C ASP A 169 -19.74 10.17 -7.59
N THR A 170 -19.26 8.92 -7.49
CA THR A 170 -19.88 7.77 -8.14
C THR A 170 -21.13 7.30 -7.39
N LEU A 171 -21.15 7.42 -6.06
CA LEU A 171 -22.27 6.97 -5.21
C LEU A 171 -23.26 8.07 -4.85
N LYS A 172 -23.16 9.25 -5.46
CA LYS A 172 -24.02 10.41 -5.16
C LYS A 172 -25.51 10.07 -5.07
N ASP A 173 -25.98 9.21 -5.96
CA ASP A 173 -27.37 8.74 -6.03
C ASP A 173 -27.51 7.25 -5.59
N GLY A 174 -26.58 6.74 -4.79
CA GLY A 174 -26.53 5.35 -4.33
C GLY A 174 -26.34 4.34 -5.45
N LEU A 175 -26.95 3.17 -5.31
CA LEU A 175 -26.87 2.09 -6.31
C LEU A 175 -27.38 2.53 -7.69
N LYS A 176 -28.43 3.37 -7.73
CA LYS A 176 -29.03 3.86 -8.99
C LYS A 176 -28.13 4.83 -9.74
N GLY A 177 -27.20 5.47 -9.05
CA GLY A 177 -26.24 6.41 -9.62
C GLY A 177 -24.99 5.75 -10.18
N LEU A 178 -24.77 4.46 -9.94
CA LEU A 178 -23.62 3.74 -10.48
C LEU A 178 -23.68 3.73 -12.02
N PRO A 179 -22.58 4.10 -12.69
CA PRO A 179 -22.48 3.95 -14.15
C PRO A 179 -22.57 2.48 -14.54
N GLU A 180 -22.73 2.20 -15.82
CA GLU A 180 -22.61 0.84 -16.33
C GLU A 180 -21.20 0.31 -16.08
N ALA A 181 -21.12 -0.87 -15.47
CA ALA A 181 -19.82 -1.51 -15.24
C ALA A 181 -19.26 -2.08 -16.55
N VAL A 182 -18.00 -1.83 -16.80
CA VAL A 182 -17.31 -2.25 -18.04
C VAL A 182 -16.32 -3.37 -17.72
N PRO A 183 -16.29 -4.47 -18.49
CA PRO A 183 -15.30 -5.52 -18.33
C PRO A 183 -13.88 -4.99 -18.39
N GLN A 184 -13.03 -5.50 -17.50
CA GLN A 184 -11.60 -5.14 -17.50
C GLN A 184 -10.95 -5.54 -18.82
N ARG A 185 -10.12 -4.65 -19.38
CA ARG A 185 -9.40 -4.87 -20.64
C ARG A 185 -7.92 -4.57 -20.49
N GLY A 186 -7.06 -5.37 -21.10
CA GLY A 186 -5.60 -5.24 -21.09
C GLY A 186 -4.93 -6.41 -20.35
N ASP A 187 -3.63 -6.28 -20.14
CA ASP A 187 -2.80 -7.31 -19.54
C ASP A 187 -3.04 -7.40 -18.03
N VAL A 188 -3.34 -8.61 -17.57
CA VAL A 188 -3.52 -8.88 -16.15
C VAL A 188 -2.17 -9.06 -15.49
N THR A 189 -1.91 -8.30 -14.43
CA THR A 189 -0.76 -8.51 -13.55
C THR A 189 -1.20 -8.71 -12.11
N MET A 190 -0.42 -9.48 -11.35
CA MET A 190 -0.75 -9.81 -9.96
C MET A 190 0.09 -8.99 -8.98
N ALA A 191 -0.56 -8.51 -7.94
CA ALA A 191 0.06 -7.78 -6.83
C ALA A 191 0.14 -8.67 -5.59
N GLU A 192 1.10 -9.58 -5.59
CA GLU A 192 1.39 -10.40 -4.44
C GLU A 192 1.83 -9.57 -3.25
N LYS A 193 1.58 -10.09 -2.03
CA LYS A 193 2.03 -9.44 -0.80
C LYS A 193 3.53 -9.21 -0.83
N ILE A 194 3.96 -8.09 -0.27
CA ILE A 194 5.37 -7.79 -0.10
C ILE A 194 5.97 -8.70 0.96
N THR A 195 7.08 -9.31 0.62
CA THR A 195 7.88 -10.18 1.48
C THR A 195 9.09 -9.43 2.05
N LYS A 196 9.87 -10.10 2.88
CA LYS A 196 11.14 -9.53 3.36
C LYS A 196 12.19 -9.46 2.27
N GLU A 197 12.14 -10.40 1.35
CA GLU A 197 13.01 -10.51 0.19
C GLU A 197 12.79 -9.35 -0.78
N ASP A 198 11.54 -8.96 -1.03
CA ASP A 198 11.20 -7.77 -1.84
C ASP A 198 11.80 -6.46 -1.27
N LEU A 199 12.10 -6.43 0.02
CA LEU A 199 12.64 -5.27 0.73
C LEU A 199 14.16 -5.34 0.95
N HIS A 200 14.79 -6.44 0.58
CA HIS A 200 16.25 -6.59 0.66
C HIS A 200 16.92 -5.87 -0.51
N LEU A 201 17.97 -5.09 -0.21
CA LEU A 201 18.75 -4.41 -1.22
C LEU A 201 19.83 -5.38 -1.76
N ASP A 202 19.59 -5.95 -2.93
CA ASP A 202 20.62 -6.68 -3.69
C ASP A 202 21.45 -5.67 -4.48
N TRP A 203 22.64 -5.37 -3.99
CA TRP A 203 23.51 -4.35 -4.57
C TRP A 203 23.95 -4.66 -6.01
N THR A 204 23.71 -5.84 -6.53
CA THR A 204 23.97 -6.21 -7.94
C THR A 204 22.91 -5.63 -8.90
N GLU A 205 21.77 -5.19 -8.37
CA GLU A 205 20.71 -4.53 -9.13
C GLU A 205 21.08 -3.05 -9.45
N PRO A 206 20.43 -2.43 -10.46
CA PRO A 206 20.62 -1.02 -10.77
C PRO A 206 20.18 -0.08 -9.63
N ALA A 207 20.86 1.07 -9.49
CA ALA A 207 20.55 2.07 -8.46
C ALA A 207 19.07 2.53 -8.50
N GLU A 208 18.49 2.68 -9.68
CA GLU A 208 17.09 3.03 -9.85
C GLU A 208 16.15 1.96 -9.26
N GLN A 209 16.47 0.67 -9.46
CA GLN A 209 15.68 -0.42 -8.90
C GLN A 209 15.79 -0.44 -7.37
N LEU A 210 16.99 -0.27 -6.83
CA LEU A 210 17.21 -0.19 -5.38
C LEU A 210 16.52 1.03 -4.76
N HIS A 211 16.52 2.16 -5.44
CA HIS A 211 15.79 3.34 -5.00
C HIS A 211 14.28 3.07 -4.91
N ARG A 212 13.69 2.33 -5.86
CA ARG A 212 12.28 1.91 -5.77
C ARG A 212 12.01 1.07 -4.53
N VAL A 213 12.94 0.18 -4.15
CA VAL A 213 12.82 -0.61 -2.91
C VAL A 213 12.89 0.31 -1.68
N VAL A 214 13.80 1.29 -1.65
CA VAL A 214 13.91 2.26 -0.54
C VAL A 214 12.62 3.06 -0.37
N ARG A 215 11.97 3.46 -1.45
CA ARG A 215 10.67 4.18 -1.43
C ARG A 215 9.53 3.40 -0.77
N LEU A 216 9.67 2.09 -0.58
CA LEU A 216 8.73 1.28 0.22
C LEU A 216 8.91 1.48 1.74
N GLU A 217 9.89 2.31 2.19
CA GLU A 217 10.13 2.74 3.57
C GLU A 217 10.54 1.63 4.56
N HIS A 218 10.82 0.44 4.07
CA HIS A 218 11.24 -0.71 4.86
C HIS A 218 12.45 -1.46 4.27
N ALA A 219 13.17 -0.83 3.32
CA ALA A 219 14.34 -1.41 2.70
C ALA A 219 15.44 -1.72 3.73
N TRP A 220 16.18 -2.77 3.47
CA TRP A 220 17.25 -3.19 4.36
C TRP A 220 18.38 -3.92 3.63
N THR A 221 19.54 -3.87 4.24
CA THR A 221 20.72 -4.62 3.85
C THR A 221 21.44 -5.10 5.12
N THR A 222 22.66 -5.65 4.98
CA THR A 222 23.53 -5.99 6.09
C THR A 222 24.82 -5.15 6.07
N PHE A 223 25.35 -4.87 7.24
CA PHE A 223 26.69 -4.30 7.43
C PHE A 223 27.38 -5.02 8.58
N ARG A 224 28.50 -5.69 8.30
CA ARG A 224 29.24 -6.52 9.26
C ARG A 224 28.32 -7.53 9.96
N GLY A 225 27.50 -8.27 9.18
CA GLY A 225 26.56 -9.27 9.68
C GLY A 225 25.37 -8.73 10.47
N ARG A 226 25.17 -7.40 10.57
CA ARG A 226 24.05 -6.78 11.26
C ARG A 226 23.11 -6.10 10.29
N ARG A 227 21.82 -6.12 10.59
CA ARG A 227 20.81 -5.45 9.76
C ARG A 227 20.99 -3.93 9.77
N LEU A 228 20.97 -3.34 8.59
CA LEU A 228 20.94 -1.90 8.36
C LEU A 228 19.69 -1.56 7.56
N GLY A 229 18.74 -0.84 8.16
CA GLY A 229 17.62 -0.26 7.43
C GLY A 229 18.10 0.92 6.61
N VAL A 230 17.66 1.01 5.35
CA VAL A 230 17.88 2.17 4.48
C VAL A 230 16.54 2.87 4.32
N LEU A 231 16.40 4.04 4.95
CA LEU A 231 15.13 4.74 5.06
C LEU A 231 14.95 5.79 3.97
N GLU A 232 16.06 6.42 3.54
CA GLU A 232 16.09 7.43 2.50
C GLU A 232 17.37 7.29 1.69
N ALA A 233 17.27 7.33 0.38
CA ALA A 233 18.39 7.33 -0.54
C ALA A 233 18.01 8.07 -1.82
N GLN A 234 18.99 8.41 -2.64
CA GLN A 234 18.83 9.01 -3.95
C GLN A 234 19.73 8.32 -4.97
N VAL A 235 19.29 8.27 -6.23
CA VAL A 235 20.16 7.85 -7.32
C VAL A 235 21.18 8.95 -7.54
N GLY A 236 22.46 8.61 -7.41
CA GLY A 236 23.55 9.54 -7.55
C GLY A 236 24.16 9.55 -8.96
N GLU A 237 24.98 10.55 -9.23
CA GLU A 237 25.74 10.62 -10.49
C GLU A 237 26.92 9.63 -10.48
N THR A 238 26.99 8.78 -11.50
CA THR A 238 28.07 7.81 -11.65
C THR A 238 29.36 8.52 -12.03
N GLN A 239 30.42 8.33 -11.25
CA GLN A 239 31.74 8.80 -11.61
C GLN A 239 32.54 7.69 -12.33
N PRO A 240 33.43 8.04 -13.29
CA PRO A 240 34.18 7.04 -14.06
C PRO A 240 34.96 6.03 -13.21
N ASP A 241 35.45 6.43 -12.05
CA ASP A 241 36.22 5.58 -11.14
C ASP A 241 35.40 4.47 -10.47
N HIS A 242 34.08 4.55 -10.51
CA HIS A 242 33.18 3.54 -9.89
C HIS A 242 32.99 2.28 -10.76
N ASN A 243 33.33 2.32 -12.05
CA ASN A 243 33.11 1.21 -12.99
C ASN A 243 33.95 -0.05 -12.70
N HIS A 244 34.95 0.05 -11.86
CA HIS A 244 35.86 -1.06 -11.50
C HIS A 244 35.67 -1.54 -10.05
N VAL A 245 34.69 -0.99 -9.35
CA VAL A 245 34.44 -1.27 -7.93
C VAL A 245 33.26 -2.24 -7.81
N ALA A 246 33.38 -3.24 -6.95
CA ALA A 246 32.35 -4.26 -6.80
C ALA A 246 31.04 -3.67 -6.20
N PRO A 247 29.87 -4.14 -6.65
CA PRO A 247 28.60 -3.74 -6.07
C PRO A 247 28.55 -3.94 -4.54
N GLY A 248 27.89 -3.03 -3.84
CA GLY A 248 27.83 -2.98 -2.38
C GLY A 248 28.94 -2.16 -1.73
N THR A 249 29.99 -1.76 -2.48
CA THR A 249 31.12 -1.01 -1.92
C THR A 249 30.72 0.41 -1.52
N LEU A 250 31.09 0.79 -0.30
CA LEU A 250 30.90 2.14 0.24
C LEU A 250 31.96 3.10 -0.29
N VAL A 251 31.51 4.23 -0.84
CA VAL A 251 32.34 5.36 -1.24
C VAL A 251 31.73 6.62 -0.61
N GLY A 252 32.22 7.01 0.55
CA GLY A 252 31.53 8.02 1.37
C GLY A 252 30.12 7.53 1.76
N SER A 253 29.11 8.37 1.55
CA SER A 253 27.69 7.99 1.74
C SER A 253 27.06 7.28 0.53
N SER A 254 27.81 7.12 -0.55
CA SER A 254 27.36 6.42 -1.76
C SER A 254 27.71 4.94 -1.71
N VAL A 255 26.85 4.12 -2.32
CA VAL A 255 27.08 2.68 -2.50
C VAL A 255 27.08 2.37 -3.98
N VAL A 256 28.12 1.68 -4.43
CA VAL A 256 28.22 1.20 -5.82
C VAL A 256 27.19 0.10 -6.03
N THR A 257 26.46 0.16 -7.14
CA THR A 257 25.41 -0.81 -7.48
C THR A 257 25.75 -1.54 -8.78
N GLY A 258 24.92 -2.45 -9.23
CA GLY A 258 25.09 -3.14 -10.51
C GLY A 258 25.12 -2.18 -11.70
N ALA A 259 24.41 -1.05 -11.61
CA ALA A 259 24.48 0.04 -12.56
C ALA A 259 24.18 1.35 -11.82
N GLY A 260 25.15 2.27 -11.79
CA GLY A 260 25.04 3.53 -11.07
C GLY A 260 25.45 3.45 -9.60
N ILE A 261 25.08 4.45 -8.85
CA ILE A 261 25.32 4.54 -7.40
C ILE A 261 24.03 4.93 -6.68
N LEU A 262 23.88 4.44 -5.45
CA LEU A 262 22.81 4.84 -4.55
C LEU A 262 23.42 5.63 -3.40
N GLU A 263 23.05 6.90 -3.27
CA GLU A 263 23.50 7.76 -2.19
C GLU A 263 22.56 7.61 -0.98
N LEU A 264 23.10 7.10 0.13
CA LEU A 264 22.36 6.93 1.37
C LEU A 264 22.16 8.29 2.04
N ARG A 265 20.94 8.60 2.45
CA ARG A 265 20.59 9.83 3.19
C ARG A 265 20.29 9.54 4.65
N ARG A 266 19.46 8.52 4.90
CA ARG A 266 19.03 8.17 6.23
C ARG A 266 19.00 6.66 6.42
N VAL A 267 19.59 6.21 7.51
CA VAL A 267 19.73 4.78 7.81
C VAL A 267 19.29 4.48 9.24
N GLN A 268 19.01 3.22 9.51
CA GLN A 268 18.69 2.72 10.83
C GLN A 268 19.48 1.45 11.13
N PRO A 269 20.58 1.54 11.88
CA PRO A 269 21.29 0.36 12.36
C PRO A 269 20.41 -0.47 13.30
N GLU A 270 20.67 -1.76 13.34
CA GLU A 270 19.94 -2.69 14.21
C GLU A 270 19.92 -2.19 15.67
N SER A 271 18.74 -2.19 16.27
CA SER A 271 18.49 -1.75 17.65
C SER A 271 18.87 -0.29 17.96
N ARG A 272 19.01 0.56 16.94
CA ARG A 272 19.27 1.99 17.07
C ARG A 272 18.13 2.83 16.50
N SER A 273 18.10 4.10 16.87
CA SER A 273 17.21 5.09 16.24
C SER A 273 17.70 5.44 14.82
N PRO A 274 16.80 5.87 13.93
CA PRO A 274 17.20 6.44 12.65
C PRO A 274 18.18 7.60 12.81
N MET A 275 19.17 7.69 11.89
CA MET A 275 20.18 8.74 11.85
C MET A 275 20.56 9.05 10.41
N SER A 276 21.27 10.17 10.19
CA SER A 276 21.82 10.46 8.85
C SER A 276 22.91 9.45 8.49
N ALA A 277 23.09 9.21 7.18
CA ALA A 277 24.15 8.33 6.71
C ALA A 277 25.54 8.81 7.16
N ASP A 278 25.78 10.12 7.18
CA ASP A 278 27.04 10.70 7.63
C ASP A 278 27.31 10.46 9.13
N GLU A 279 26.30 10.57 9.98
CA GLU A 279 26.44 10.24 11.42
C GLU A 279 26.78 8.77 11.60
N TRP A 280 26.09 7.88 10.87
CA TRP A 280 26.38 6.47 10.89
C TRP A 280 27.81 6.16 10.46
N LEU A 281 28.26 6.72 9.33
CA LEU A 281 29.62 6.51 8.80
C LEU A 281 30.70 6.98 9.76
N ARG A 282 30.51 8.16 10.39
CA ARG A 282 31.42 8.65 11.42
C ARG A 282 31.54 7.70 12.61
N GLY A 283 30.43 7.03 12.96
CA GLY A 283 30.38 6.07 14.06
C GLY A 283 31.04 4.74 13.73
N VAL A 284 30.79 4.19 12.54
CA VAL A 284 31.27 2.84 12.16
C VAL A 284 32.66 2.86 11.53
N ARG A 285 33.10 3.99 10.97
CA ARG A 285 34.39 4.19 10.30
C ARG A 285 34.71 3.02 9.36
N PRO A 286 33.98 2.90 8.23
CA PRO A 286 34.20 1.80 7.34
C PRO A 286 35.63 1.77 6.81
N ALA A 287 36.16 0.58 6.59
CA ALA A 287 37.43 0.40 5.91
C ALA A 287 37.32 0.82 4.44
N VAL A 288 38.48 1.08 3.82
CA VAL A 288 38.51 1.33 2.37
C VAL A 288 37.95 0.14 1.63
N ASN A 289 37.00 0.36 0.72
CA ASN A 289 36.30 -0.67 -0.06
C ASN A 289 35.44 -1.64 0.79
N GLU A 290 35.04 -1.25 2.00
CA GLU A 290 34.11 -2.07 2.79
C GLU A 290 32.72 -2.12 2.10
N ARG A 291 32.08 -3.26 2.20
CA ARG A 291 30.86 -3.54 1.44
C ARG A 291 29.66 -3.75 2.34
N LEU A 292 28.51 -3.29 1.86
CA LEU A 292 27.18 -3.68 2.34
C LEU A 292 26.74 -5.00 1.69
N GLY A 293 25.81 -5.71 2.33
CA GLY A 293 25.25 -6.94 1.81
C GLY A 293 26.17 -8.14 1.91
N THR A 294 27.26 -8.04 2.68
CA THR A 294 28.15 -9.16 3.01
C THR A 294 27.88 -9.62 4.43
N ASP A 295 27.81 -10.94 4.64
CA ASP A 295 27.68 -11.59 5.94
C ASP A 295 28.97 -11.50 6.76
#